data_5662ca4618d36c2b4e1f7ca3c52628dc
#
_entry.id   5662ca4618d36c2b4e1f7ca3c52628dc
#
_cell.length_a   1.000
_cell.length_b   1.000
_cell.length_c   1.000
_cell.angle_alpha   90.00
_cell.angle_beta   90.00
_cell.angle_gamma   90.00
#
_symmetry.space_group_name_H-M   'P 1'
#
loop_
_entity.id
_entity.type
_entity.pdbx_description
1 polymer ?
#
loop_
_entity_poly.entity_id
_entity_poly.type
_entity_poly.pdbx_seq_one_letter_code
_entity_poly.pdbx_strand_id
1 'polypeptide(L)'
;YCLLNHNGGATMPLFLQPILKTKLWGGQRLSEFGYQLDNDTTGECWCVSAHPNGTSEIINGPYQGQTLDRIWSEHRELFGDFPSKDFPLLTKIVDARESLSIHVHPDNSYAYEHENGQYGKSECWYIIDAEEDAEIVIGTLAESREEVANHVQHGTIESILRYIKVKPGEFYFIPAGTVHTISSGILAYETMQSSDIT
;
A
#
# COMPACT_ATOMS: atom_id res chain seq x y z
N TYR A 1 -14.47 -12.91 -1.98
CA TYR A 1 -15.83 -12.38 -2.08
C TYR A 1 -16.45 -12.86 -3.39
N CYS A 2 -17.52 -13.63 -3.32
CA CYS A 2 -18.30 -14.04 -4.49
C CYS A 2 -19.20 -12.86 -4.88
N LEU A 3 -18.90 -12.16 -5.96
CA LEU A 3 -19.78 -11.15 -6.53
C LEU A 3 -20.88 -11.89 -7.29
N LEU A 4 -22.13 -11.73 -6.86
CA LEU A 4 -23.30 -12.19 -7.60
C LEU A 4 -23.66 -11.15 -8.66
N ASN A 5 -23.71 -11.57 -9.93
CA ASN A 5 -24.32 -10.76 -10.98
C ASN A 5 -25.81 -10.55 -10.68
N HIS A 6 -26.35 -9.40 -11.03
CA HIS A 6 -27.80 -9.10 -10.96
C HIS A 6 -28.70 -10.14 -11.67
N ASN A 7 -28.12 -11.03 -12.49
CA ASN A 7 -28.81 -12.11 -13.20
C ASN A 7 -28.66 -13.50 -12.57
N GLY A 8 -28.17 -13.61 -11.30
CA GLY A 8 -28.14 -14.87 -10.55
C GLY A 8 -27.08 -15.90 -11.01
N GLY A 9 -26.17 -15.54 -11.90
CA GLY A 9 -25.03 -16.37 -12.28
C GLY A 9 -23.88 -16.21 -11.29
N ALA A 10 -23.28 -17.33 -10.85
CA ALA A 10 -22.05 -17.28 -10.06
C ALA A 10 -20.91 -16.67 -10.92
N THR A 11 -20.44 -15.48 -10.56
CA THR A 11 -19.24 -14.91 -11.15
C THR A 11 -18.02 -15.60 -10.56
N MET A 12 -17.13 -16.10 -11.42
CA MET A 12 -15.85 -16.63 -10.98
C MET A 12 -14.98 -15.48 -10.50
N PRO A 13 -14.33 -15.59 -9.31
CA PRO A 13 -13.43 -14.54 -8.84
C PRO A 13 -12.24 -14.38 -9.80
N LEU A 14 -11.75 -13.15 -9.95
CA LEU A 14 -10.51 -12.88 -10.66
C LEU A 14 -9.33 -13.19 -9.72
N PHE A 15 -8.48 -14.13 -10.12
CA PHE A 15 -7.20 -14.34 -9.47
C PHE A 15 -6.12 -13.53 -10.18
N LEU A 16 -5.31 -12.84 -9.39
CA LEU A 16 -4.30 -11.92 -9.89
C LEU A 16 -2.90 -12.48 -9.63
N GLN A 17 -2.02 -12.32 -10.62
CA GLN A 17 -0.60 -12.58 -10.44
C GLN A 17 -0.01 -11.46 -9.58
N PRO A 18 0.55 -11.76 -8.40
CA PRO A 18 1.20 -10.76 -7.57
C PRO A 18 2.52 -10.31 -8.18
N ILE A 19 2.93 -9.08 -7.86
CA ILE A 19 4.16 -8.47 -8.35
C ILE A 19 5.10 -8.25 -7.18
N LEU A 20 6.25 -8.91 -7.20
CA LEU A 20 7.27 -8.75 -6.18
C LEU A 20 8.17 -7.54 -6.49
N LYS A 21 8.46 -6.74 -5.47
CA LYS A 21 9.29 -5.55 -5.56
C LYS A 21 10.49 -5.64 -4.62
N THR A 22 11.67 -5.52 -5.19
CA THR A 22 12.91 -5.39 -4.41
C THR A 22 12.97 -4.02 -3.76
N LYS A 23 13.26 -3.98 -2.47
CA LYS A 23 13.42 -2.77 -1.65
C LYS A 23 14.65 -2.95 -0.76
N LEU A 24 15.47 -1.91 -0.58
CA LEU A 24 16.68 -2.00 0.26
C LEU A 24 16.37 -2.47 1.69
N TRP A 25 15.22 -2.07 2.23
CA TRP A 25 14.73 -2.43 3.55
C TRP A 25 13.97 -3.77 3.60
N GLY A 26 13.76 -4.42 2.45
CA GLY A 26 12.97 -5.64 2.33
C GLY A 26 13.63 -6.87 2.95
N GLY A 27 12.82 -7.88 3.23
CA GLY A 27 13.23 -9.15 3.81
C GLY A 27 12.92 -10.35 2.91
N GLN A 28 12.72 -11.51 3.54
CA GLN A 28 12.42 -12.77 2.88
C GLN A 28 11.11 -13.43 3.35
N ARG A 29 10.37 -12.76 4.24
CA ARG A 29 9.16 -13.33 4.86
C ARG A 29 8.00 -13.51 3.87
N LEU A 30 8.04 -12.85 2.72
CA LEU A 30 7.08 -13.10 1.64
C LEU A 30 7.12 -14.56 1.14
N SER A 31 8.24 -15.27 1.33
CA SER A 31 8.34 -16.71 1.07
C SER A 31 7.40 -17.57 1.93
N GLU A 32 7.01 -17.10 3.11
CA GLU A 32 6.06 -17.79 4.01
C GLU A 32 4.67 -17.93 3.38
N PHE A 33 4.33 -17.05 2.40
CA PHE A 33 3.11 -17.11 1.61
C PHE A 33 3.24 -17.97 0.34
N GLY A 34 4.37 -18.66 0.17
CA GLY A 34 4.64 -19.52 -0.98
C GLY A 34 5.20 -18.79 -2.20
N TYR A 35 5.56 -17.51 -2.09
CA TYR A 35 6.21 -16.79 -3.19
C TYR A 35 7.68 -17.21 -3.33
N GLN A 36 8.10 -17.38 -4.58
CA GLN A 36 9.51 -17.58 -4.90
C GLN A 36 10.19 -16.21 -5.02
N LEU A 37 11.19 -15.97 -4.18
CA LEU A 37 11.92 -14.70 -4.13
C LEU A 37 13.19 -14.83 -4.96
N ASP A 38 13.44 -13.83 -5.83
CA ASP A 38 14.65 -13.78 -6.66
C ASP A 38 15.88 -13.27 -5.90
N ASN A 39 15.67 -12.67 -4.73
CA ASN A 39 16.71 -12.08 -3.89
C ASN A 39 16.28 -12.03 -2.42
N ASP A 40 17.17 -11.58 -1.55
CA ASP A 40 16.98 -11.50 -0.10
C ASP A 40 16.47 -10.13 0.39
N THR A 41 16.05 -9.26 -0.52
CA THR A 41 15.55 -7.90 -0.25
C THR A 41 14.20 -7.64 -0.93
N THR A 42 13.31 -8.62 -0.94
CA THR A 42 11.95 -8.46 -1.48
C THR A 42 11.05 -7.82 -0.43
N GLY A 43 10.88 -6.50 -0.50
CA GLY A 43 10.15 -5.75 0.51
C GLY A 43 8.65 -5.65 0.30
N GLU A 44 8.14 -5.79 -0.94
CA GLU A 44 6.72 -5.66 -1.22
C GLU A 44 6.23 -6.75 -2.17
N CYS A 45 5.03 -7.25 -1.91
CA CYS A 45 4.22 -8.04 -2.82
C CYS A 45 2.96 -7.26 -3.17
N TRP A 46 2.87 -6.72 -4.38
CA TRP A 46 1.68 -6.03 -4.87
C TRP A 46 0.63 -7.07 -5.27
N CYS A 47 -0.31 -7.31 -4.39
CA CYS A 47 -1.32 -8.36 -4.54
C CYS A 47 -2.44 -7.95 -5.51
N VAL A 48 -2.83 -6.67 -5.47
CA VAL A 48 -3.86 -6.08 -6.35
C VAL A 48 -3.37 -4.72 -6.81
N SER A 49 -3.08 -4.59 -8.09
CA SER A 49 -2.58 -3.35 -8.66
C SER A 49 -3.02 -3.18 -10.11
N ALA A 50 -3.55 -2.01 -10.44
CA ALA A 50 -3.70 -1.50 -11.80
C ALA A 50 -2.79 -0.29 -12.05
N HIS A 51 -1.80 -0.08 -11.19
CA HIS A 51 -0.89 1.06 -11.27
C HIS A 51 0.13 0.87 -12.42
N PRO A 52 0.48 1.93 -13.18
CA PRO A 52 1.41 1.82 -14.32
C PRO A 52 2.78 1.25 -13.96
N ASN A 53 3.25 1.46 -12.72
CA ASN A 53 4.52 0.93 -12.23
C ASN A 53 4.48 -0.58 -11.92
N GLY A 54 3.33 -1.23 -12.12
CA GLY A 54 3.16 -2.66 -11.92
C GLY A 54 1.68 -3.03 -11.89
N THR A 55 1.18 -3.55 -13.01
CA THR A 55 -0.22 -3.95 -13.17
C THR A 55 -0.34 -5.46 -13.04
N SER A 56 -1.25 -5.91 -12.17
CA SER A 56 -1.52 -7.34 -11.97
C SER A 56 -2.15 -7.97 -13.19
N GLU A 57 -1.65 -9.15 -13.60
CA GLU A 57 -2.24 -9.98 -14.64
C GLU A 57 -3.27 -10.93 -14.03
N ILE A 58 -4.35 -11.19 -14.77
CA ILE A 58 -5.38 -12.16 -14.40
C ILE A 58 -4.93 -13.55 -14.82
N ILE A 59 -4.92 -14.50 -13.88
CA ILE A 59 -4.37 -15.84 -14.10
C ILE A 59 -5.43 -16.94 -14.26
N ASN A 60 -6.73 -16.57 -14.35
CA ASN A 60 -7.81 -17.55 -14.47
C ASN A 60 -8.99 -17.03 -15.32
N GLY A 61 -9.82 -17.95 -15.74
CA GLY A 61 -11.11 -17.66 -16.39
C GLY A 61 -11.02 -17.00 -17.75
N PRO A 62 -12.10 -16.37 -18.22
CA PRO A 62 -12.20 -15.81 -19.58
C PRO A 62 -11.29 -14.59 -19.79
N TYR A 63 -10.76 -13.99 -18.74
CA TYR A 63 -9.91 -12.81 -18.77
C TYR A 63 -8.43 -13.14 -18.54
N GLN A 64 -8.07 -14.41 -18.49
CA GLN A 64 -6.68 -14.85 -18.29
C GLN A 64 -5.72 -14.21 -19.29
N GLY A 65 -4.59 -13.71 -18.81
CA GLY A 65 -3.57 -13.01 -19.59
C GLY A 65 -3.87 -11.52 -19.83
N GLN A 66 -4.99 -11.00 -19.37
CA GLN A 66 -5.29 -9.59 -19.40
C GLN A 66 -4.88 -8.91 -18.09
N THR A 67 -4.60 -7.61 -18.16
CA THR A 67 -4.19 -6.82 -17.01
C THR A 67 -5.38 -6.16 -16.30
N LEU A 68 -5.25 -5.93 -15.00
CA LEU A 68 -6.36 -5.38 -14.18
C LEU A 68 -6.82 -3.99 -14.65
N ASP A 69 -5.91 -3.13 -15.08
CA ASP A 69 -6.24 -1.80 -15.63
C ASP A 69 -7.08 -1.91 -16.90
N ARG A 70 -6.76 -2.88 -17.77
CA ARG A 70 -7.55 -3.15 -18.98
C ARG A 70 -8.94 -3.65 -18.63
N ILE A 71 -9.05 -4.64 -17.74
CA ILE A 71 -10.37 -5.15 -17.28
C ILE A 71 -11.16 -4.05 -16.57
N TRP A 72 -10.51 -3.20 -15.78
CA TRP A 72 -11.15 -2.04 -15.19
C TRP A 72 -11.75 -1.09 -16.23
N SER A 73 -11.07 -0.86 -17.32
CA SER A 73 -11.54 0.05 -18.38
C SER A 73 -12.62 -0.55 -19.29
N GLU A 74 -12.51 -1.85 -19.61
CA GLU A 74 -13.36 -2.53 -20.59
C GLU A 74 -14.57 -3.25 -19.97
N HIS A 75 -14.52 -3.60 -18.67
CA HIS A 75 -15.50 -4.43 -17.97
C HIS A 75 -15.91 -3.84 -16.61
N ARG A 76 -16.40 -2.60 -16.63
CA ARG A 76 -16.80 -1.86 -15.41
C ARG A 76 -17.89 -2.57 -14.61
N GLU A 77 -18.74 -3.31 -15.27
CA GLU A 77 -19.80 -4.12 -14.66
C GLU A 77 -19.29 -5.15 -13.66
N LEU A 78 -18.05 -5.62 -13.82
CA LEU A 78 -17.40 -6.55 -12.88
C LEU A 78 -17.09 -5.89 -11.52
N PHE A 79 -17.03 -4.57 -11.51
CA PHE A 79 -16.68 -3.75 -10.34
C PHE A 79 -17.87 -2.89 -9.86
N GLY A 80 -19.10 -3.25 -10.28
CA GLY A 80 -20.31 -2.54 -9.88
C GLY A 80 -20.37 -1.12 -10.45
N ASP A 81 -19.79 -0.87 -11.61
CA ASP A 81 -19.74 0.42 -12.29
C ASP A 81 -19.22 1.56 -11.39
N PHE A 82 -18.29 1.25 -10.49
CA PHE A 82 -17.71 2.20 -9.55
C PHE A 82 -17.20 3.46 -10.28
N PRO A 83 -17.62 4.68 -9.87
CA PRO A 83 -17.41 5.91 -10.63
C PRO A 83 -16.00 6.51 -10.44
N SER A 84 -14.95 5.77 -10.75
CA SER A 84 -13.57 6.26 -10.77
C SER A 84 -12.99 6.05 -12.17
N LYS A 85 -12.17 6.99 -12.65
CA LYS A 85 -11.46 6.85 -13.92
C LYS A 85 -10.54 5.65 -13.87
N ASP A 86 -9.66 5.61 -12.89
CA ASP A 86 -8.66 4.57 -12.70
C ASP A 86 -9.09 3.61 -11.59
N PHE A 87 -8.52 2.41 -11.55
CA PHE A 87 -8.75 1.46 -10.46
C PHE A 87 -8.29 2.10 -9.14
N PRO A 88 -9.16 2.19 -8.12
CA PRO A 88 -8.97 3.13 -7.02
C PRO A 88 -7.95 2.70 -5.97
N LEU A 89 -7.56 1.42 -5.96
CA LEU A 89 -6.78 0.84 -4.87
C LEU A 89 -5.48 0.21 -5.36
N LEU A 90 -4.49 0.20 -4.49
CA LEU A 90 -3.33 -0.67 -4.56
C LEU A 90 -3.24 -1.40 -3.22
N THR A 91 -3.08 -2.73 -3.28
CA THR A 91 -3.00 -3.56 -2.09
C THR A 91 -1.73 -4.39 -2.14
N LYS A 92 -0.98 -4.39 -1.04
CA LYS A 92 0.30 -5.10 -0.96
C LYS A 92 0.55 -5.70 0.42
N ILE A 93 1.46 -6.68 0.46
CA ILE A 93 2.10 -7.14 1.69
C ILE A 93 3.48 -6.49 1.73
N VAL A 94 3.80 -5.90 2.87
CA VAL A 94 5.08 -5.22 3.16
C VAL A 94 5.84 -6.04 4.17
N ASP A 95 7.08 -6.44 3.81
CA ASP A 95 8.03 -7.12 4.69
C ASP A 95 9.17 -6.14 5.04
N ALA A 96 9.05 -5.50 6.19
CA ALA A 96 10.01 -4.52 6.69
C ALA A 96 11.10 -5.21 7.55
N ARG A 97 12.10 -5.80 6.92
CA ARG A 97 13.30 -6.28 7.63
C ARG A 97 14.06 -5.14 8.29
N GLU A 98 14.12 -4.00 7.61
CA GLU A 98 14.66 -2.74 8.13
C GLU A 98 13.56 -1.67 8.10
N SER A 99 13.73 -0.60 8.87
CA SER A 99 12.75 0.49 8.89
C SER A 99 12.67 1.18 7.53
N LEU A 100 11.46 1.49 7.09
CA LEU A 100 11.21 2.34 5.95
C LEU A 100 11.63 3.79 6.27
N SER A 101 11.77 4.62 5.25
CA SER A 101 12.00 6.05 5.45
C SER A 101 10.81 6.71 6.15
N ILE A 102 11.09 7.73 6.96
CA ILE A 102 10.06 8.63 7.50
C ILE A 102 9.56 9.50 6.35
N HIS A 103 8.26 9.50 6.10
CA HIS A 103 7.67 10.22 4.98
C HIS A 103 6.25 10.70 5.24
N VAL A 104 5.70 11.44 4.29
CA VAL A 104 4.33 11.93 4.27
C VAL A 104 3.80 11.86 2.85
N HIS A 105 2.55 11.46 2.69
CA HIS A 105 1.88 11.45 1.39
C HIS A 105 0.96 12.66 1.25
N PRO A 106 0.87 13.27 0.05
CA PRO A 106 -0.04 14.36 -0.20
C PRO A 106 -1.51 13.89 -0.24
N ASP A 107 -2.43 14.81 0.00
CA ASP A 107 -3.85 14.60 -0.32
C ASP A 107 -4.13 14.73 -1.83
N ASN A 108 -5.38 14.42 -2.23
CA ASN A 108 -5.77 14.49 -3.65
C ASN A 108 -5.64 15.89 -4.24
N SER A 109 -5.93 16.94 -3.48
CA SER A 109 -5.85 18.33 -3.95
C SER A 109 -4.42 18.72 -4.26
N TYR A 110 -3.53 18.47 -3.31
CA TYR A 110 -2.12 18.76 -3.47
C TYR A 110 -1.49 17.92 -4.60
N ALA A 111 -1.77 16.62 -4.63
CA ALA A 111 -1.24 15.73 -5.65
C ALA A 111 -1.73 16.11 -7.06
N TYR A 112 -2.99 16.48 -7.21
CA TYR A 112 -3.51 16.93 -8.50
C TYR A 112 -2.82 18.20 -9.00
N GLU A 113 -2.56 19.16 -8.12
CA GLU A 113 -1.96 20.45 -8.46
C GLU A 113 -0.45 20.36 -8.69
N HIS A 114 0.27 19.58 -7.87
CA HIS A 114 1.74 19.59 -7.81
C HIS A 114 2.40 18.33 -8.37
N GLU A 115 1.64 17.22 -8.53
CA GLU A 115 2.16 15.92 -8.97
C GLU A 115 1.51 15.47 -10.30
N ASN A 116 1.38 16.40 -11.25
CA ASN A 116 0.90 16.14 -12.62
C ASN A 116 -0.49 15.47 -12.70
N GLY A 117 -1.41 15.82 -11.80
CA GLY A 117 -2.77 15.29 -11.79
C GLY A 117 -2.89 13.89 -11.18
N GLN A 118 -1.92 13.45 -10.40
CA GLN A 118 -1.97 12.18 -9.70
C GLN A 118 -2.94 12.21 -8.52
N TYR A 119 -3.25 11.03 -7.98
CA TYR A 119 -4.02 10.90 -6.75
C TYR A 119 -3.13 11.10 -5.54
N GLY A 120 -3.71 11.61 -4.46
CA GLY A 120 -3.11 11.56 -3.14
C GLY A 120 -3.01 10.12 -2.62
N LYS A 121 -2.46 9.94 -1.43
CA LYS A 121 -2.27 8.62 -0.87
C LYS A 121 -2.65 8.59 0.62
N SER A 122 -3.91 8.21 0.87
CA SER A 122 -4.31 7.69 2.18
C SER A 122 -4.18 6.17 2.14
N GLU A 123 -3.82 5.58 3.28
CA GLU A 123 -3.55 4.16 3.38
C GLU A 123 -4.03 3.58 4.71
N CYS A 124 -4.05 2.27 4.79
CA CYS A 124 -4.28 1.57 6.05
C CYS A 124 -3.41 0.32 6.12
N TRP A 125 -3.03 -0.04 7.34
CA TRP A 125 -2.22 -1.20 7.64
C TRP A 125 -2.96 -2.17 8.55
N TYR A 126 -2.90 -3.44 8.19
CA TYR A 126 -3.23 -4.54 9.08
C TYR A 126 -1.92 -5.27 9.42
N ILE A 127 -1.58 -5.34 10.69
CA ILE A 127 -0.35 -5.99 11.15
C ILE A 127 -0.56 -7.50 11.07
N ILE A 128 0.12 -8.15 10.13
CA ILE A 128 0.08 -9.61 9.97
C ILE A 128 0.92 -10.25 11.07
N ASP A 129 2.13 -9.71 11.24
CA ASP A 129 3.06 -10.15 12.27
C ASP A 129 4.03 -9.03 12.64
N ALA A 130 4.60 -9.08 13.83
CA ALA A 130 5.55 -8.10 14.35
C ALA A 130 6.49 -8.75 15.36
N GLU A 131 7.76 -8.37 15.30
CA GLU A 131 8.74 -8.73 16.32
C GLU A 131 8.37 -8.10 17.68
N GLU A 132 8.94 -8.65 18.77
CA GLU A 132 8.75 -8.08 20.11
C GLU A 132 9.23 -6.62 20.13
N ASP A 133 8.41 -5.75 20.68
CA ASP A 133 8.65 -4.30 20.77
C ASP A 133 8.72 -3.55 19.41
N ALA A 134 8.32 -4.16 18.30
CA ALA A 134 8.23 -3.46 17.02
C ALA A 134 7.26 -2.27 17.09
N GLU A 135 7.60 -1.19 16.41
CA GLU A 135 6.87 0.08 16.47
C GLU A 135 6.57 0.60 15.06
N ILE A 136 5.49 1.34 14.94
CA ILE A 136 5.22 2.20 13.79
C ILE A 136 5.25 3.66 14.21
N VAL A 137 5.41 4.56 13.26
CA VAL A 137 5.22 5.98 13.49
C VAL A 137 3.93 6.43 12.83
N ILE A 138 3.06 7.11 13.58
CA ILE A 138 1.87 7.79 13.05
C ILE A 138 1.76 9.16 13.71
N GLY A 139 2.12 10.19 12.94
CA GLY A 139 2.11 11.59 13.36
C GLY A 139 3.35 12.01 14.15
N THR A 140 3.30 13.24 14.62
CA THR A 140 4.33 13.89 15.42
C THR A 140 3.76 14.42 16.73
N LEU A 141 4.65 14.79 17.65
CA LEU A 141 4.33 15.50 18.90
C LEU A 141 4.36 17.03 18.71
N ALA A 142 4.77 17.49 17.54
CA ALA A 142 4.83 18.91 17.20
C ALA A 142 3.44 19.54 17.17
N GLU A 143 3.34 20.79 17.62
CA GLU A 143 2.09 21.57 17.66
C GLU A 143 1.88 22.43 16.41
N SER A 144 2.91 22.57 15.55
CA SER A 144 2.83 23.38 14.32
C SER A 144 3.65 22.81 13.17
N ARG A 145 3.31 23.25 11.94
CA ARG A 145 4.09 22.95 10.75
C ARG A 145 5.50 23.55 10.80
N GLU A 146 5.64 24.73 11.38
CA GLU A 146 6.92 25.42 11.56
C GLU A 146 7.86 24.59 12.46
N GLU A 147 7.33 24.01 13.51
CA GLU A 147 8.08 23.15 14.41
C GLU A 147 8.57 21.89 13.67
N VAL A 148 7.70 21.21 12.91
CA VAL A 148 8.09 20.07 12.07
C VAL A 148 9.18 20.49 11.08
N ALA A 149 8.99 21.60 10.35
CA ALA A 149 9.96 22.10 9.39
C ALA A 149 11.31 22.41 10.03
N ASN A 150 11.31 22.99 11.23
CA ASN A 150 12.52 23.28 11.98
C ASN A 150 13.28 21.97 12.36
N HIS A 151 12.56 20.95 12.84
CA HIS A 151 13.14 19.65 13.16
C HIS A 151 13.70 18.95 11.92
N VAL A 152 13.02 19.01 10.77
CA VAL A 152 13.52 18.49 9.49
C VAL A 152 14.80 19.20 9.09
N GLN A 153 14.81 20.56 9.15
CA GLN A 153 15.98 21.36 8.75
C GLN A 153 17.21 21.09 9.62
N HIS A 154 17.02 20.76 10.89
CA HIS A 154 18.11 20.48 11.83
C HIS A 154 18.45 19.00 11.96
N GLY A 155 17.76 18.11 11.20
CA GLY A 155 17.99 16.66 11.25
C GLY A 155 17.61 16.01 12.58
N THR A 156 16.61 16.59 13.28
CA THR A 156 16.14 16.12 14.60
C THR A 156 14.68 15.64 14.58
N ILE A 157 14.15 15.33 13.40
CA ILE A 157 12.73 14.94 13.22
C ILE A 157 12.37 13.73 14.09
N GLU A 158 13.25 12.79 14.28
CA GLU A 158 13.01 11.57 15.06
C GLU A 158 12.64 11.88 16.53
N SER A 159 13.13 13.01 17.08
CA SER A 159 12.84 13.39 18.46
C SER A 159 11.39 13.82 18.71
N ILE A 160 10.64 14.10 17.66
CA ILE A 160 9.24 14.52 17.75
C ILE A 160 8.26 13.53 17.11
N LEU A 161 8.72 12.36 16.69
CA LEU A 161 7.85 11.33 16.12
C LEU A 161 6.99 10.67 17.21
N ARG A 162 5.78 10.30 16.83
CA ARG A 162 4.89 9.51 17.69
C ARG A 162 5.04 8.04 17.38
N TYR A 163 5.78 7.32 18.23
CA TYR A 163 5.96 5.89 18.14
C TYR A 163 4.80 5.13 18.80
N ILE A 164 4.35 4.06 18.16
CA ILE A 164 3.25 3.21 18.63
C ILE A 164 3.72 1.76 18.52
N LYS A 165 3.79 1.05 19.65
CA LYS A 165 4.04 -0.39 19.65
C LYS A 165 2.89 -1.13 19.01
N VAL A 166 3.20 -2.09 18.14
CA VAL A 166 2.19 -2.84 17.39
C VAL A 166 2.18 -4.32 17.74
N LYS A 167 1.04 -4.96 17.48
CA LYS A 167 0.86 -6.39 17.64
C LYS A 167 0.13 -6.98 16.44
N PRO A 168 0.34 -8.26 16.12
CA PRO A 168 -0.45 -8.94 15.11
C PRO A 168 -1.96 -8.80 15.35
N GLY A 169 -2.71 -8.55 14.28
CA GLY A 169 -4.15 -8.35 14.32
C GLY A 169 -4.63 -6.90 14.47
N GLU A 170 -3.73 -5.96 14.74
CA GLU A 170 -4.09 -4.54 14.85
C GLU A 170 -4.24 -3.89 13.47
N PHE A 171 -5.09 -2.86 13.42
CA PHE A 171 -5.40 -2.10 12.21
C PHE A 171 -5.16 -0.60 12.46
N TYR A 172 -4.50 0.04 11.51
CA TYR A 172 -4.18 1.46 11.55
C TYR A 172 -4.61 2.15 10.26
N PHE A 173 -5.31 3.29 10.37
CA PHE A 173 -5.62 4.15 9.24
C PHE A 173 -4.69 5.37 9.25
N ILE A 174 -4.04 5.63 8.13
CA ILE A 174 -3.10 6.72 7.92
C ILE A 174 -3.68 7.69 6.88
N PRO A 175 -4.32 8.78 7.29
CA PRO A 175 -4.77 9.80 6.37
C PRO A 175 -3.59 10.45 5.65
N ALA A 176 -3.78 10.85 4.40
CA ALA A 176 -2.85 11.73 3.70
C ALA A 176 -2.49 12.95 4.56
N GLY A 177 -1.25 13.42 4.49
CA GLY A 177 -0.72 14.51 5.33
C GLY A 177 -0.19 14.07 6.70
N THR A 178 -0.30 12.79 7.05
CA THR A 178 0.26 12.25 8.30
C THR A 178 1.70 11.80 8.08
N VAL A 179 2.63 12.28 8.91
CA VAL A 179 4.00 11.75 8.94
C VAL A 179 3.98 10.32 9.48
N HIS A 180 4.57 9.37 8.77
CA HIS A 180 4.52 7.96 9.16
C HIS A 180 5.70 7.15 8.67
N THR A 181 5.90 5.99 9.28
CA THR A 181 6.78 4.92 8.80
C THR A 181 6.44 3.59 9.45
N ILE A 182 6.79 2.50 8.78
CA ILE A 182 6.84 1.15 9.34
C ILE A 182 8.29 0.89 9.77
N SER A 183 8.51 0.59 11.04
CA SER A 183 9.83 0.24 11.54
C SER A 183 10.16 -1.23 11.23
N SER A 184 11.41 -1.62 11.51
CA SER A 184 11.89 -2.98 11.28
C SER A 184 11.11 -4.04 12.04
N GLY A 185 11.10 -5.27 11.53
CA GLY A 185 10.50 -6.44 12.17
C GLY A 185 8.99 -6.56 11.97
N ILE A 186 8.39 -5.78 11.08
CA ILE A 186 6.94 -5.78 10.82
C ILE A 186 6.62 -6.39 9.48
N LEU A 187 5.61 -7.27 9.46
CA LEU A 187 4.95 -7.76 8.27
C LEU A 187 3.52 -7.19 8.26
N ALA A 188 3.21 -6.36 7.27
CA ALA A 188 1.92 -5.67 7.20
C ALA A 188 1.21 -5.90 5.87
N TYR A 189 -0.12 -6.00 5.93
CA TYR A 189 -0.97 -5.89 4.76
C TYR A 189 -1.41 -4.43 4.62
N GLU A 190 -1.03 -3.80 3.52
CA GLU A 190 -1.32 -2.40 3.24
C GLU A 190 -2.33 -2.29 2.11
N THR A 191 -3.36 -1.50 2.31
CA THR A 191 -4.27 -1.04 1.26
C THR A 191 -4.26 0.48 1.21
N MET A 192 -4.08 1.02 0.02
CA MET A 192 -3.92 2.44 -0.21
C MET A 192 -4.65 2.90 -1.47
N GLN A 193 -4.83 4.21 -1.61
CA GLN A 193 -5.19 4.79 -2.91
C GLN A 193 -4.15 4.37 -3.96
N SER A 194 -4.59 4.22 -5.21
CA SER A 194 -3.72 3.80 -6.32
C SER A 194 -2.75 4.94 -6.70
N SER A 195 -1.75 5.16 -5.86
CA SER A 195 -0.75 6.21 -5.97
C SER A 195 0.61 5.70 -5.47
N ASP A 196 1.69 6.18 -6.06
CA ASP A 196 3.08 5.79 -5.72
C ASP A 196 3.92 7.02 -5.35
N ILE A 197 3.26 8.14 -5.01
CA ILE A 197 3.92 9.40 -4.65
C ILE A 197 4.21 9.48 -3.14
N THR A 198 5.33 10.11 -2.82
CA THR A 198 5.82 10.33 -1.45
C THR A 198 6.33 11.75 -1.31
#